data_5db0c2b3fa9688f916cbb7a7d0a0d7b4
#
_entry.id   5db0c2b3fa9688f916cbb7a7d0a0d7b4
#
_cell.length_a   1.000
_cell.length_b   1.000
_cell.length_c   1.000
_cell.angle_alpha   90.00
_cell.angle_beta   90.00
_cell.angle_gamma   90.00
#
_symmetry.space_group_name_H-M   'P 1'
#
loop_
_entity.id
_entity.type
_entity.pdbx_description
1 polymer ?
#
loop_
_entity_poly.entity_id
_entity_poly.type
_entity_poly.pdbx_seq_one_letter_code
_entity_poly.pdbx_strand_id
1 'polypeptide(L)'
;MNEGISLYELNKRVKQCLEGGFPRYYWVRAEVSAIKANYSGHCYIDLIDKEDSESDIRAKGHAVIWSSSWRVLRPYFFNSTGSELCAGMQILIKAQVQFSELYGLSLIVYDIDPSYSVGEAEVRRREVIRRLKEEGMFEMNTSLELPPLPRRFAVISSETAAGYRDFMRHLHENEYGFRFYTRLYTSPMQGGGAPEGMVQALEQIVSDVESGGERFDAVLILRGGGSVTDLACFDDYDLCLNVAQFPLPVMVAVGHDQDYHICDMVACVSVKTPTALADYILEVFIAEQAMLSSIASRLALALNNKFSAAEAGLKGLQQRLENGIWRRFSTQSGRLDLLEQRVRKGDPANLMESGYCVAECGGKRVVSVEQTAPGDPLRLILKDGQVDCRVERVLEKNVE
;
A
#
# COMPACT_ATOMS: atom_id res chain seq x y z
N MET A 1 -73.44 -31.98 -42.89
CA MET A 1 -72.58 -32.64 -41.88
C MET A 1 -71.19 -32.08 -42.05
N ASN A 2 -70.69 -31.39 -41.07
CA ASN A 2 -69.29 -30.97 -41.10
C ASN A 2 -68.42 -32.25 -40.97
N GLU A 3 -67.80 -32.67 -42.04
CA GLU A 3 -66.77 -33.73 -41.98
C GLU A 3 -65.56 -33.21 -41.23
N GLY A 4 -65.46 -33.57 -39.93
CA GLY A 4 -64.27 -33.25 -39.12
C GLY A 4 -63.09 -34.10 -39.53
N ILE A 5 -61.93 -33.45 -39.72
CA ILE A 5 -60.65 -34.18 -39.92
C ILE A 5 -60.00 -34.46 -38.54
N SER A 6 -59.22 -35.51 -38.43
CA SER A 6 -58.49 -35.82 -37.20
C SER A 6 -57.38 -34.80 -36.93
N LEU A 7 -57.04 -34.55 -35.64
CA LEU A 7 -55.93 -33.66 -35.25
C LEU A 7 -54.62 -34.10 -35.92
N TYR A 8 -54.39 -35.39 -36.03
CA TYR A 8 -53.21 -35.94 -36.72
C TYR A 8 -53.18 -35.58 -38.21
N GLU A 9 -54.34 -35.63 -38.89
CA GLU A 9 -54.42 -35.31 -40.30
C GLU A 9 -54.25 -33.78 -40.54
N LEU A 10 -54.76 -32.98 -39.62
CA LEU A 10 -54.54 -31.54 -39.61
C LEU A 10 -53.04 -31.20 -39.45
N ASN A 11 -52.39 -31.82 -38.44
CA ASN A 11 -51.00 -31.61 -38.14
C ASN A 11 -50.10 -32.12 -39.33
N LYS A 12 -50.48 -33.18 -40.02
CA LYS A 12 -49.79 -33.68 -41.18
C LYS A 12 -49.84 -32.67 -42.35
N ARG A 13 -51.01 -32.03 -42.56
CA ARG A 13 -51.14 -30.97 -43.59
C ARG A 13 -50.31 -29.74 -43.21
N VAL A 14 -50.32 -29.33 -41.96
CA VAL A 14 -49.45 -28.22 -41.45
C VAL A 14 -47.97 -28.53 -41.66
N LYS A 15 -47.55 -29.78 -41.39
CA LYS A 15 -46.19 -30.22 -41.64
C LYS A 15 -45.79 -30.07 -43.12
N GLN A 16 -46.62 -30.60 -44.01
CA GLN A 16 -46.38 -30.51 -45.45
C GLN A 16 -46.30 -29.05 -45.95
N CYS A 17 -47.16 -28.19 -45.45
CA CYS A 17 -47.12 -26.74 -45.77
C CYS A 17 -45.83 -26.07 -45.28
N LEU A 18 -45.42 -26.38 -44.05
CA LEU A 18 -44.19 -25.80 -43.49
C LEU A 18 -42.94 -26.33 -44.14
N GLU A 19 -42.85 -27.62 -44.38
CA GLU A 19 -41.68 -28.22 -45.08
C GLU A 19 -41.55 -27.69 -46.52
N GLY A 20 -42.67 -27.44 -47.21
CA GLY A 20 -42.66 -26.79 -48.56
C GLY A 20 -42.38 -25.32 -48.54
N GLY A 21 -42.80 -24.58 -47.48
CA GLY A 21 -42.64 -23.14 -47.34
C GLY A 21 -41.26 -22.72 -46.75
N PHE A 22 -40.66 -23.59 -45.95
CA PHE A 22 -39.39 -23.29 -45.22
C PHE A 22 -38.33 -24.40 -45.50
N PRO A 23 -37.92 -24.64 -46.74
CA PRO A 23 -37.00 -25.74 -47.07
C PRO A 23 -35.52 -25.43 -46.75
N ARG A 24 -35.20 -24.20 -46.36
CA ARG A 24 -33.81 -23.71 -46.16
C ARG A 24 -33.48 -23.49 -44.72
N TYR A 25 -32.20 -23.33 -44.42
CA TYR A 25 -31.73 -22.82 -43.12
C TYR A 25 -31.88 -21.30 -43.06
N TYR A 26 -32.27 -20.82 -41.90
CA TYR A 26 -32.41 -19.39 -41.64
C TYR A 26 -31.48 -18.99 -40.47
N TRP A 27 -30.89 -17.83 -40.59
CA TRP A 27 -30.26 -17.19 -39.45
C TRP A 27 -31.33 -16.45 -38.65
N VAL A 28 -31.51 -16.86 -37.39
CA VAL A 28 -32.56 -16.32 -36.49
C VAL A 28 -31.90 -15.64 -35.33
N ARG A 29 -32.23 -14.40 -35.11
CA ARG A 29 -31.86 -13.65 -33.91
C ARG A 29 -32.93 -13.89 -32.85
N ALA A 30 -32.54 -14.17 -31.62
CA ALA A 30 -33.46 -14.36 -30.51
C ALA A 30 -32.69 -14.27 -29.18
N GLU A 31 -33.42 -13.94 -28.11
CA GLU A 31 -32.94 -14.03 -26.74
C GLU A 31 -33.25 -15.41 -26.18
N VAL A 32 -32.31 -16.00 -25.46
CA VAL A 32 -32.52 -17.26 -24.74
C VAL A 32 -33.34 -16.97 -23.47
N SER A 33 -34.56 -17.45 -23.41
CA SER A 33 -35.39 -17.34 -22.21
C SER A 33 -35.08 -18.45 -21.20
N ALA A 34 -34.89 -19.66 -21.69
CA ALA A 34 -34.50 -20.81 -20.88
C ALA A 34 -33.69 -21.82 -21.69
N ILE A 35 -32.76 -22.50 -21.04
CA ILE A 35 -31.96 -23.56 -21.65
C ILE A 35 -31.93 -24.80 -20.74
N LYS A 36 -32.12 -25.97 -21.31
CA LYS A 36 -32.12 -27.24 -20.58
C LYS A 36 -31.45 -28.34 -21.40
N ALA A 37 -30.34 -28.82 -20.90
CA ALA A 37 -29.71 -30.05 -21.44
C ALA A 37 -30.33 -31.26 -20.79
N ASN A 38 -30.72 -32.27 -21.61
CA ASN A 38 -31.33 -33.51 -21.15
C ASN A 38 -30.27 -34.62 -20.99
N TYR A 39 -30.56 -35.65 -20.24
CA TYR A 39 -29.72 -36.86 -20.05
C TYR A 39 -29.37 -37.55 -21.38
N SER A 40 -30.21 -37.40 -22.41
CA SER A 40 -29.93 -37.88 -23.76
C SER A 40 -28.89 -37.08 -24.52
N GLY A 41 -28.39 -35.96 -23.93
CA GLY A 41 -27.39 -35.07 -24.53
C GLY A 41 -27.98 -34.05 -25.50
N HIS A 42 -29.29 -33.97 -25.67
CA HIS A 42 -29.95 -32.90 -26.45
C HIS A 42 -30.11 -31.67 -25.61
N CYS A 43 -29.95 -30.49 -26.23
CA CYS A 43 -30.20 -29.20 -25.61
C CYS A 43 -31.47 -28.58 -26.14
N TYR A 44 -32.37 -28.20 -25.24
CA TYR A 44 -33.63 -27.51 -25.53
C TYR A 44 -33.47 -26.06 -25.10
N ILE A 45 -33.89 -25.14 -25.98
CA ILE A 45 -33.77 -23.72 -25.78
C ILE A 45 -35.12 -23.08 -26.05
N ASP A 46 -35.60 -22.32 -25.07
CA ASP A 46 -36.75 -21.44 -25.27
C ASP A 46 -36.25 -20.08 -25.72
N LEU A 47 -36.74 -19.64 -26.86
CA LEU A 47 -36.35 -18.41 -27.51
C LEU A 47 -37.49 -17.37 -27.40
N ILE A 48 -37.11 -16.12 -27.16
CA ILE A 48 -38.01 -14.99 -27.17
C ILE A 48 -37.47 -13.88 -28.07
N ASP A 49 -38.35 -13.09 -28.61
CA ASP A 49 -38.05 -11.84 -29.27
C ASP A 49 -38.78 -10.72 -28.55
N LYS A 50 -38.07 -9.65 -28.12
CA LYS A 50 -38.58 -8.49 -27.42
C LYS A 50 -38.38 -7.25 -28.27
N GLU A 51 -39.20 -6.25 -28.09
CA GLU A 51 -39.02 -4.92 -28.69
C GLU A 51 -38.10 -4.07 -27.82
N ASP A 52 -37.21 -3.27 -28.43
CA ASP A 52 -36.14 -2.51 -27.75
C ASP A 52 -36.61 -1.50 -26.69
N SER A 53 -37.89 -1.24 -26.55
CA SER A 53 -38.43 -0.23 -25.64
C SER A 53 -39.41 -0.68 -24.58
N GLU A 54 -39.87 -1.93 -24.61
CA GLU A 54 -40.83 -2.46 -23.61
C GLU A 54 -40.61 -3.93 -23.36
N SER A 55 -40.89 -4.40 -22.12
CA SER A 55 -40.75 -5.79 -21.69
C SER A 55 -41.71 -6.78 -22.39
N ASP A 56 -42.46 -6.36 -23.42
CA ASP A 56 -43.43 -7.19 -24.09
C ASP A 56 -42.79 -8.14 -25.11
N ILE A 57 -43.07 -9.43 -24.90
CA ILE A 57 -42.56 -10.50 -25.74
C ILE A 57 -43.37 -10.51 -27.04
N ARG A 58 -42.72 -10.23 -28.18
CA ARG A 58 -43.34 -10.23 -29.52
C ARG A 58 -43.47 -11.64 -30.12
N ALA A 59 -42.50 -12.52 -29.84
CA ALA A 59 -42.49 -13.89 -30.33
C ALA A 59 -41.90 -14.84 -29.31
N LYS A 60 -42.37 -16.09 -29.31
CA LYS A 60 -41.78 -17.22 -28.58
C LYS A 60 -41.54 -18.36 -29.53
N GLY A 61 -40.45 -19.04 -29.38
CA GLY A 61 -40.07 -20.23 -30.14
C GLY A 61 -39.38 -21.25 -29.30
N HIS A 62 -39.50 -22.52 -29.71
CA HIS A 62 -38.72 -23.60 -29.12
C HIS A 62 -37.64 -24.05 -30.09
N ALA A 63 -36.43 -24.17 -29.62
CA ALA A 63 -35.29 -24.64 -30.39
C ALA A 63 -34.69 -25.90 -29.78
N VAL A 64 -34.18 -26.77 -30.62
CA VAL A 64 -33.56 -28.03 -30.22
C VAL A 64 -32.19 -28.12 -30.91
N ILE A 65 -31.18 -28.39 -30.08
CA ILE A 65 -29.83 -28.74 -30.57
C ILE A 65 -29.65 -30.24 -30.32
N TRP A 66 -29.47 -31.01 -31.36
CA TRP A 66 -29.25 -32.44 -31.23
C TRP A 66 -27.91 -32.75 -30.56
N SER A 67 -27.80 -33.87 -29.86
CA SER A 67 -26.61 -34.24 -29.09
C SER A 67 -25.32 -34.25 -29.89
N SER A 68 -25.37 -34.62 -31.17
CA SER A 68 -24.22 -34.58 -32.09
C SER A 68 -23.73 -33.14 -32.33
N SER A 69 -24.64 -32.21 -32.56
CA SER A 69 -24.35 -30.79 -32.76
C SER A 69 -23.98 -30.12 -31.44
N TRP A 70 -24.65 -30.43 -30.33
CA TRP A 70 -24.39 -29.84 -29.04
C TRP A 70 -22.97 -30.15 -28.53
N ARG A 71 -22.43 -31.35 -28.79
CA ARG A 71 -21.07 -31.71 -28.44
C ARG A 71 -20.01 -30.85 -29.13
N VAL A 72 -20.33 -30.29 -30.28
CA VAL A 72 -19.43 -29.43 -31.04
C VAL A 72 -19.69 -27.95 -30.75
N LEU A 73 -20.98 -27.55 -30.76
CA LEU A 73 -21.37 -26.16 -30.63
C LEU A 73 -21.13 -25.59 -29.23
N ARG A 74 -21.33 -26.40 -28.16
CA ARG A 74 -21.10 -25.97 -26.79
C ARG A 74 -19.64 -25.54 -26.55
N PRO A 75 -18.61 -26.38 -26.82
CA PRO A 75 -17.23 -25.98 -26.62
C PRO A 75 -16.78 -24.90 -27.63
N TYR A 76 -17.30 -24.89 -28.84
CA TYR A 76 -17.01 -23.84 -29.81
C TYR A 76 -17.52 -22.49 -29.34
N PHE A 77 -18.77 -22.39 -28.91
CA PHE A 77 -19.35 -21.17 -28.34
C PHE A 77 -18.58 -20.71 -27.14
N PHE A 78 -18.29 -21.62 -26.20
CA PHE A 78 -17.53 -21.33 -24.99
C PHE A 78 -16.13 -20.80 -25.31
N ASN A 79 -15.39 -21.46 -26.19
CA ASN A 79 -14.02 -21.02 -26.53
C ASN A 79 -14.00 -19.66 -27.26
N SER A 80 -15.07 -19.31 -27.94
CA SER A 80 -15.17 -18.07 -28.71
C SER A 80 -15.70 -16.89 -27.91
N THR A 81 -16.61 -17.13 -26.96
CA THR A 81 -17.28 -16.10 -26.15
C THR A 81 -16.74 -15.99 -24.73
N GLY A 82 -16.00 -17.00 -24.27
CA GLY A 82 -15.64 -17.16 -22.85
C GLY A 82 -16.82 -17.59 -21.97
N SER A 83 -18.03 -17.71 -22.51
CA SER A 83 -19.28 -17.89 -21.79
C SER A 83 -20.04 -19.12 -22.21
N GLU A 84 -20.70 -19.81 -21.26
CA GLU A 84 -21.67 -20.83 -21.62
C GLU A 84 -22.98 -20.18 -22.13
N LEU A 85 -23.68 -20.88 -22.99
CA LEU A 85 -24.98 -20.43 -23.44
C LEU A 85 -25.98 -20.46 -22.28
N CYS A 86 -26.52 -19.31 -21.90
CA CYS A 86 -27.41 -19.15 -20.74
C CYS A 86 -28.61 -18.27 -21.07
N ALA A 87 -29.60 -18.25 -20.15
CA ALA A 87 -30.76 -17.39 -20.26
C ALA A 87 -30.36 -15.90 -20.24
N GLY A 88 -31.07 -15.06 -21.00
CA GLY A 88 -30.78 -13.63 -21.16
C GLY A 88 -29.80 -13.27 -22.28
N MET A 89 -29.12 -14.28 -22.86
CA MET A 89 -28.20 -14.03 -23.99
C MET A 89 -28.93 -13.81 -25.30
N GLN A 90 -28.54 -12.79 -26.05
CA GLN A 90 -28.89 -12.62 -27.45
C GLN A 90 -28.00 -13.53 -28.32
N ILE A 91 -28.61 -14.33 -29.15
CA ILE A 91 -27.92 -15.28 -30.01
C ILE A 91 -28.37 -15.16 -31.47
N LEU A 92 -27.45 -15.47 -32.37
CA LEU A 92 -27.74 -15.64 -33.79
C LEU A 92 -27.51 -17.11 -34.13
N ILE A 93 -28.63 -17.81 -34.36
CA ILE A 93 -28.61 -19.27 -34.63
C ILE A 93 -28.96 -19.56 -36.08
N LYS A 94 -28.28 -20.53 -36.69
CA LYS A 94 -28.64 -21.11 -37.96
C LYS A 94 -29.56 -22.30 -37.70
N ALA A 95 -30.84 -22.11 -38.01
CA ALA A 95 -31.85 -23.09 -37.68
C ALA A 95 -32.70 -23.46 -38.91
N GLN A 96 -33.27 -24.62 -38.86
CA GLN A 96 -34.29 -25.10 -39.80
C GLN A 96 -35.62 -25.26 -39.10
N VAL A 97 -36.67 -24.82 -39.74
CA VAL A 97 -38.04 -24.97 -39.22
C VAL A 97 -38.45 -26.44 -39.38
N GLN A 98 -38.84 -27.06 -38.26
CA GLN A 98 -39.37 -28.42 -38.25
C GLN A 98 -40.67 -28.48 -37.52
N PHE A 99 -41.63 -29.23 -38.01
CA PHE A 99 -42.90 -29.50 -37.36
C PHE A 99 -43.06 -30.97 -37.04
N SER A 100 -43.33 -31.28 -35.80
CA SER A 100 -43.65 -32.63 -35.36
C SER A 100 -45.14 -32.73 -35.07
N GLU A 101 -45.80 -33.81 -35.53
CA GLU A 101 -47.20 -34.02 -35.27
C GLU A 101 -47.55 -34.15 -33.79
N LEU A 102 -46.54 -34.54 -32.95
CA LEU A 102 -46.66 -34.69 -31.50
C LEU A 102 -46.26 -33.45 -30.73
N TYR A 103 -45.17 -32.78 -31.14
CA TYR A 103 -44.51 -31.72 -30.37
C TYR A 103 -44.72 -30.30 -30.96
N GLY A 104 -45.33 -30.22 -32.12
CA GLY A 104 -45.60 -28.95 -32.80
C GLY A 104 -44.38 -28.35 -33.51
N LEU A 105 -44.36 -27.03 -33.61
CA LEU A 105 -43.30 -26.25 -34.29
C LEU A 105 -42.05 -26.17 -33.41
N SER A 106 -40.87 -26.49 -33.99
CA SER A 106 -39.58 -26.30 -33.35
C SER A 106 -38.52 -25.87 -34.38
N LEU A 107 -37.47 -25.22 -33.89
CA LEU A 107 -36.30 -24.83 -34.66
C LEU A 107 -35.17 -25.83 -34.38
N ILE A 108 -34.70 -26.52 -35.40
CA ILE A 108 -33.51 -27.39 -35.25
C ILE A 108 -32.26 -26.54 -35.50
N VAL A 109 -31.44 -26.36 -34.47
CA VAL A 109 -30.23 -25.54 -34.55
C VAL A 109 -29.04 -26.38 -35.08
N TYR A 110 -28.37 -25.87 -36.10
CA TYR A 110 -27.21 -26.49 -36.74
C TYR A 110 -25.92 -25.72 -36.46
N ASP A 111 -26.04 -24.40 -36.21
CA ASP A 111 -24.88 -23.52 -35.95
C ASP A 111 -25.28 -22.36 -35.09
N ILE A 112 -24.32 -21.76 -34.39
CA ILE A 112 -24.46 -20.56 -33.57
C ILE A 112 -23.31 -19.63 -33.91
N ASP A 113 -23.60 -18.35 -34.17
CA ASP A 113 -22.56 -17.35 -34.41
C ASP A 113 -22.16 -16.69 -33.04
N PRO A 114 -20.96 -17.01 -32.51
CA PRO A 114 -20.51 -16.44 -31.26
C PRO A 114 -20.20 -14.95 -31.36
N SER A 115 -19.82 -14.45 -32.55
CA SER A 115 -19.41 -13.06 -32.73
C SER A 115 -20.59 -12.09 -32.52
N TYR A 116 -21.81 -12.54 -32.82
CA TYR A 116 -23.01 -11.78 -32.58
C TYR A 116 -23.24 -11.55 -31.08
N SER A 117 -23.12 -12.58 -30.28
CA SER A 117 -23.32 -12.49 -28.81
C SER A 117 -22.26 -11.61 -28.12
N VAL A 118 -21.01 -11.70 -28.56
CA VAL A 118 -19.92 -10.84 -28.07
C VAL A 118 -20.13 -9.38 -28.46
N GLY A 119 -20.55 -9.15 -29.72
CA GLY A 119 -20.82 -7.80 -30.22
C GLY A 119 -21.95 -7.12 -29.44
N GLU A 120 -23.02 -7.82 -29.16
CA GLU A 120 -24.16 -7.33 -28.36
C GLU A 120 -23.76 -6.99 -26.90
N ALA A 121 -23.01 -7.88 -26.27
CA ALA A 121 -22.51 -7.62 -24.89
C ALA A 121 -21.64 -6.36 -24.84
N GLU A 122 -20.75 -6.18 -25.81
CA GLU A 122 -19.90 -5.00 -25.87
C GLU A 122 -20.68 -3.71 -26.15
N VAL A 123 -21.71 -3.76 -26.99
CA VAL A 123 -22.61 -2.62 -27.26
C VAL A 123 -23.35 -2.22 -25.98
N ARG A 124 -23.93 -3.19 -25.24
CA ARG A 124 -24.59 -2.94 -23.96
C ARG A 124 -23.62 -2.31 -22.95
N ARG A 125 -22.40 -2.86 -22.83
CA ARG A 125 -21.38 -2.33 -21.95
C ARG A 125 -21.03 -0.88 -22.25
N ARG A 126 -20.85 -0.54 -23.52
CA ARG A 126 -20.60 0.84 -23.95
C ARG A 126 -21.76 1.78 -23.63
N GLU A 127 -22.98 1.29 -23.77
CA GLU A 127 -24.17 2.06 -23.43
C GLU A 127 -24.27 2.35 -21.94
N VAL A 128 -24.00 1.37 -21.07
CA VAL A 128 -23.97 1.54 -19.61
C VAL A 128 -22.88 2.56 -19.21
N ILE A 129 -21.68 2.44 -19.77
CA ILE A 129 -20.59 3.38 -19.51
C ILE A 129 -20.96 4.80 -19.95
N ARG A 130 -21.56 4.93 -21.16
CA ARG A 130 -22.01 6.22 -21.70
C ARG A 130 -23.03 6.87 -20.76
N ARG A 131 -24.04 6.12 -20.33
CA ARG A 131 -25.10 6.59 -19.45
C ARG A 131 -24.55 7.03 -18.09
N LEU A 132 -23.70 6.24 -17.43
CA LEU A 132 -23.07 6.60 -16.16
C LEU A 132 -22.21 7.88 -16.27
N LYS A 133 -21.55 8.10 -17.43
CA LYS A 133 -20.77 9.32 -17.69
C LYS A 133 -21.66 10.54 -17.92
N GLU A 134 -22.74 10.39 -18.68
CA GLU A 134 -23.71 11.48 -18.94
C GLU A 134 -24.41 11.93 -17.66
N GLU A 135 -24.70 11.00 -16.76
CA GLU A 135 -25.28 11.26 -15.44
C GLU A 135 -24.24 11.79 -14.42
N GLY A 136 -22.95 11.82 -14.79
CA GLY A 136 -21.86 12.30 -13.91
C GLY A 136 -21.53 11.37 -12.75
N MET A 137 -22.00 10.13 -12.78
CA MET A 137 -21.84 9.16 -11.68
C MET A 137 -20.55 8.35 -11.79
N PHE A 138 -19.99 8.20 -13.00
CA PHE A 138 -18.89 7.28 -13.31
C PHE A 138 -17.64 7.45 -12.42
N GLU A 139 -17.33 8.69 -12.01
CA GLU A 139 -16.11 8.99 -11.25
C GLU A 139 -16.37 9.26 -9.75
N MET A 140 -17.61 9.10 -9.27
CA MET A 140 -17.94 9.49 -7.89
C MET A 140 -17.19 8.64 -6.86
N ASN A 141 -17.23 7.31 -6.95
CA ASN A 141 -16.58 6.45 -5.98
C ASN A 141 -15.06 6.38 -6.21
N THR A 142 -14.59 6.46 -7.47
CA THR A 142 -13.15 6.50 -7.78
C THR A 142 -12.45 7.74 -7.21
N SER A 143 -13.21 8.84 -6.99
CA SER A 143 -12.68 10.06 -6.37
C SER A 143 -12.61 10.01 -4.84
N LEU A 144 -13.19 8.99 -4.21
CA LEU A 144 -13.13 8.83 -2.76
C LEU A 144 -11.75 8.34 -2.32
N GLU A 145 -11.24 8.92 -1.25
CA GLU A 145 -9.98 8.49 -0.64
C GLU A 145 -10.25 7.44 0.44
N LEU A 146 -9.47 6.38 0.43
CA LEU A 146 -9.45 5.43 1.54
C LEU A 146 -8.88 6.11 2.80
N PRO A 147 -9.44 5.84 3.99
CA PRO A 147 -8.79 6.25 5.23
C PRO A 147 -7.35 5.73 5.28
N PRO A 148 -6.41 6.45 5.91
CA PRO A 148 -5.00 6.05 5.96
C PRO A 148 -4.75 4.64 6.52
N LEU A 149 -5.61 4.18 7.45
CA LEU A 149 -5.54 2.86 8.07
C LEU A 149 -6.94 2.24 8.16
N PRO A 150 -7.49 1.75 7.05
CA PRO A 150 -8.84 1.18 7.06
C PRO A 150 -8.85 -0.16 7.80
N ARG A 151 -9.71 -0.30 8.79
CA ARG A 151 -9.78 -1.49 9.66
C ARG A 151 -11.12 -2.19 9.64
N ARG A 152 -12.19 -1.48 9.25
CA ARG A 152 -13.56 -1.97 9.32
C ARG A 152 -14.13 -2.09 7.93
N PHE A 153 -14.43 -3.32 7.52
CA PHE A 153 -14.88 -3.62 6.17
C PHE A 153 -16.26 -4.28 6.19
N ALA A 154 -17.17 -3.75 5.40
CA ALA A 154 -18.36 -4.48 4.99
C ALA A 154 -17.99 -5.34 3.78
N VAL A 155 -18.22 -6.63 3.84
CA VAL A 155 -17.85 -7.58 2.78
C VAL A 155 -19.10 -8.13 2.12
N ILE A 156 -19.27 -7.89 0.83
CA ILE A 156 -20.33 -8.49 0.01
C ILE A 156 -19.74 -9.68 -0.71
N SER A 157 -20.24 -10.87 -0.38
CA SER A 157 -19.78 -12.11 -0.99
C SER A 157 -20.77 -13.26 -0.68
N SER A 158 -20.51 -14.41 -1.26
CA SER A 158 -21.18 -15.65 -0.84
C SER A 158 -20.38 -16.31 0.30
N GLU A 159 -21.05 -16.76 1.34
CA GLU A 159 -20.44 -17.45 2.49
C GLU A 159 -19.62 -18.68 2.07
N THR A 160 -20.09 -19.38 1.03
CA THR A 160 -19.45 -20.59 0.51
C THR A 160 -18.35 -20.33 -0.50
N ALA A 161 -18.13 -19.07 -0.91
CA ALA A 161 -17.16 -18.72 -1.92
C ALA A 161 -15.72 -19.01 -1.46
N ALA A 162 -14.94 -19.70 -2.28
CA ALA A 162 -13.54 -20.01 -1.99
C ALA A 162 -12.72 -18.72 -1.82
N GLY A 163 -12.88 -17.74 -2.72
CA GLY A 163 -12.16 -16.47 -2.66
C GLY A 163 -12.45 -15.66 -1.40
N TYR A 164 -13.69 -15.68 -0.89
CA TYR A 164 -14.02 -15.08 0.40
C TYR A 164 -13.24 -15.74 1.54
N ARG A 165 -13.21 -17.06 1.59
CA ARG A 165 -12.47 -17.79 2.63
C ARG A 165 -10.96 -17.56 2.55
N ASP A 166 -10.41 -17.51 1.33
CA ASP A 166 -8.98 -17.25 1.12
C ASP A 166 -8.64 -15.82 1.51
N PHE A 167 -9.48 -14.84 1.17
CA PHE A 167 -9.34 -13.45 1.61
C PHE A 167 -9.35 -13.35 3.14
N MET A 168 -10.34 -13.95 3.81
CA MET A 168 -10.48 -13.90 5.27
C MET A 168 -9.28 -14.52 5.97
N ARG A 169 -8.80 -15.66 5.47
CA ARG A 169 -7.61 -16.31 6.00
C ARG A 169 -6.39 -15.39 5.86
N HIS A 170 -6.16 -14.86 4.66
CA HIS A 170 -5.00 -14.03 4.36
C HIS A 170 -4.99 -12.74 5.18
N LEU A 171 -6.15 -12.10 5.33
CA LEU A 171 -6.29 -10.87 6.08
C LEU A 171 -6.14 -11.06 7.60
N HIS A 172 -6.70 -12.15 8.17
CA HIS A 172 -6.72 -12.36 9.62
C HIS A 172 -5.52 -13.16 10.14
N GLU A 173 -4.95 -14.06 9.33
CA GLU A 173 -3.77 -14.87 9.70
C GLU A 173 -2.45 -14.19 9.21
N ASN A 174 -2.42 -12.85 9.17
CA ASN A 174 -1.25 -12.12 8.72
C ASN A 174 -0.08 -12.19 9.74
N GLU A 175 1.15 -12.31 9.25
CA GLU A 175 2.37 -12.43 10.07
C GLU A 175 2.69 -11.16 10.88
N TYR A 176 2.08 -10.03 10.53
CA TYR A 176 2.34 -8.72 11.13
C TYR A 176 1.52 -8.46 12.39
N GLY A 177 0.51 -9.29 12.69
CA GLY A 177 -0.37 -9.16 13.84
C GLY A 177 -1.38 -8.01 13.73
N PHE A 178 -1.62 -7.49 12.52
CA PHE A 178 -2.67 -6.50 12.29
C PHE A 178 -4.06 -7.12 12.50
N ARG A 179 -4.97 -6.35 13.09
CA ARG A 179 -6.33 -6.79 13.36
C ARG A 179 -7.32 -5.97 12.55
N PHE A 180 -8.21 -6.69 11.86
CA PHE A 180 -9.27 -6.13 11.03
C PHE A 180 -10.63 -6.60 11.53
N TYR A 181 -11.66 -5.81 11.27
CA TYR A 181 -13.05 -6.12 11.55
C TYR A 181 -13.79 -6.24 10.23
N THR A 182 -14.38 -7.39 10.00
CA THR A 182 -15.11 -7.67 8.77
C THR A 182 -16.52 -8.12 9.12
N ARG A 183 -17.53 -7.61 8.41
CA ARG A 183 -18.90 -8.09 8.50
C ARG A 183 -19.35 -8.52 7.12
N LEU A 184 -19.84 -9.76 7.03
CA LEU A 184 -20.32 -10.34 5.78
C LEU A 184 -21.78 -9.96 5.55
N TYR A 185 -22.06 -9.47 4.35
CA TYR A 185 -23.37 -9.29 3.77
C TYR A 185 -23.49 -10.30 2.63
N THR A 186 -24.33 -11.30 2.86
CA THR A 186 -24.44 -12.44 1.93
C THR A 186 -25.22 -12.05 0.70
N SER A 187 -24.65 -12.28 -0.47
CA SER A 187 -25.29 -12.07 -1.78
C SER A 187 -24.90 -13.18 -2.74
N PRO A 188 -25.80 -13.57 -3.66
CA PRO A 188 -25.39 -14.37 -4.80
C PRO A 188 -24.40 -13.58 -5.64
N MET A 189 -23.27 -14.21 -6.01
CA MET A 189 -22.18 -13.57 -6.77
C MET A 189 -22.17 -14.01 -8.23
N GLN A 190 -23.22 -14.72 -8.69
CA GLN A 190 -23.36 -15.25 -10.04
C GLN A 190 -24.81 -15.50 -10.39
N GLY A 191 -25.10 -15.50 -11.69
CA GLY A 191 -26.46 -15.71 -12.21
C GLY A 191 -27.29 -14.42 -12.28
N GLY A 192 -28.50 -14.51 -12.84
CA GLY A 192 -29.34 -13.33 -13.13
C GLY A 192 -29.81 -12.53 -11.90
N GLY A 193 -29.86 -13.14 -10.72
CA GLY A 193 -30.23 -12.46 -9.48
C GLY A 193 -29.05 -11.85 -8.70
N ALA A 194 -27.84 -11.95 -9.22
CA ALA A 194 -26.67 -11.43 -8.52
C ALA A 194 -26.63 -9.91 -8.42
N PRO A 195 -26.95 -9.13 -9.48
CA PRO A 195 -26.98 -7.66 -9.39
C PRO A 195 -27.96 -7.17 -8.32
N GLU A 196 -29.19 -7.67 -8.33
CA GLU A 196 -30.21 -7.30 -7.35
C GLU A 196 -29.77 -7.65 -5.91
N GLY A 197 -29.20 -8.84 -5.71
CA GLY A 197 -28.71 -9.28 -4.41
C GLY A 197 -27.58 -8.40 -3.88
N MET A 198 -26.66 -7.95 -4.75
CA MET A 198 -25.56 -7.04 -4.37
C MET A 198 -26.09 -5.64 -4.07
N VAL A 199 -27.05 -5.13 -4.84
CA VAL A 199 -27.72 -3.84 -4.55
C VAL A 199 -28.41 -3.88 -3.19
N GLN A 200 -29.17 -4.94 -2.90
CA GLN A 200 -29.81 -5.13 -1.59
C GLN A 200 -28.78 -5.18 -0.45
N ALA A 201 -27.62 -5.82 -0.68
CA ALA A 201 -26.53 -5.83 0.31
C ALA A 201 -25.95 -4.44 0.54
N LEU A 202 -25.78 -3.62 -0.52
CA LEU A 202 -25.35 -2.23 -0.42
C LEU A 202 -26.36 -1.39 0.38
N GLU A 203 -27.65 -1.51 0.09
CA GLU A 203 -28.73 -0.82 0.82
C GLU A 203 -28.74 -1.21 2.31
N GLN A 204 -28.52 -2.48 2.60
CA GLN A 204 -28.45 -3.00 3.98
C GLN A 204 -27.23 -2.41 4.73
N ILE A 205 -26.09 -2.25 4.07
CA ILE A 205 -24.92 -1.58 4.65
C ILE A 205 -25.23 -0.12 4.99
N VAL A 206 -25.90 0.61 4.09
CA VAL A 206 -26.31 2.00 4.34
C VAL A 206 -27.25 2.07 5.55
N SER A 207 -28.26 1.21 5.60
CA SER A 207 -29.21 1.14 6.71
C SER A 207 -28.52 0.85 8.06
N ASP A 208 -27.55 -0.07 8.08
CA ASP A 208 -26.79 -0.40 9.30
C ASP A 208 -25.90 0.77 9.76
N VAL A 209 -25.33 1.52 8.84
CA VAL A 209 -24.53 2.72 9.13
C VAL A 209 -25.42 3.85 9.65
N GLU A 210 -26.57 4.12 9.01
CA GLU A 210 -27.50 5.18 9.40
C GLU A 210 -28.17 4.92 10.75
N SER A 211 -28.45 3.65 11.07
CA SER A 211 -28.96 3.26 12.36
C SER A 211 -27.99 3.47 13.52
N GLY A 212 -26.75 3.87 13.21
CA GLY A 212 -25.68 4.14 14.19
C GLY A 212 -25.08 2.89 14.83
N GLY A 213 -25.39 1.68 14.29
CA GLY A 213 -24.90 0.41 14.81
C GLY A 213 -23.49 0.06 14.38
N GLU A 214 -23.12 0.44 13.16
CA GLU A 214 -21.86 0.03 12.56
C GLU A 214 -21.17 1.22 11.87
N ARG A 215 -19.84 1.17 11.85
CA ARG A 215 -19.01 2.10 11.07
C ARG A 215 -18.05 1.29 10.22
N PHE A 216 -18.07 1.53 8.92
CA PHE A 216 -17.15 0.90 7.98
C PHE A 216 -16.24 1.94 7.36
N ASP A 217 -15.02 1.54 7.05
CA ASP A 217 -14.02 2.35 6.38
C ASP A 217 -14.09 2.17 4.86
N ALA A 218 -14.51 0.98 4.41
CA ALA A 218 -14.73 0.64 3.01
C ALA A 218 -15.67 -0.56 2.87
N VAL A 219 -16.24 -0.70 1.67
CA VAL A 219 -17.01 -1.88 1.26
C VAL A 219 -16.17 -2.72 0.30
N LEU A 220 -16.17 -4.03 0.50
CA LEU A 220 -15.43 -4.98 -0.33
C LEU A 220 -16.42 -5.85 -1.08
N ILE A 221 -16.31 -5.93 -2.40
CA ILE A 221 -17.08 -6.86 -3.23
C ILE A 221 -16.12 -7.97 -3.67
N LEU A 222 -16.32 -9.18 -3.11
CA LEU A 222 -15.40 -10.29 -3.31
C LEU A 222 -16.08 -11.41 -4.06
N ARG A 223 -15.54 -11.78 -5.23
CA ARG A 223 -15.92 -12.98 -5.93
C ARG A 223 -14.82 -14.04 -5.81
N GLY A 224 -15.18 -15.23 -5.39
CA GLY A 224 -14.29 -16.39 -5.41
C GLY A 224 -14.42 -17.14 -6.73
N GLY A 225 -13.39 -17.90 -7.10
CA GLY A 225 -13.28 -18.61 -8.36
C GLY A 225 -14.58 -19.31 -8.83
N GLY A 226 -14.95 -19.06 -10.05
CA GLY A 226 -16.07 -19.61 -10.81
C GLY A 226 -15.77 -19.45 -12.28
N SER A 227 -16.65 -19.94 -13.17
CA SER A 227 -16.47 -19.80 -14.60
C SER A 227 -16.48 -18.32 -15.03
N VAL A 228 -15.71 -17.98 -16.03
CA VAL A 228 -15.67 -16.65 -16.66
C VAL A 228 -17.07 -16.18 -17.10
N THR A 229 -17.97 -17.14 -17.33
CA THR A 229 -19.36 -16.94 -17.80
C THR A 229 -20.27 -16.15 -16.84
N ASP A 230 -19.90 -16.06 -15.57
CA ASP A 230 -20.78 -15.48 -14.55
C ASP A 230 -20.44 -14.01 -14.22
N LEU A 231 -19.52 -13.39 -14.99
CA LEU A 231 -19.04 -12.04 -14.73
C LEU A 231 -19.89 -10.93 -15.35
N ALA A 232 -20.76 -11.25 -16.31
CA ALA A 232 -21.64 -10.27 -16.96
C ALA A 232 -22.56 -9.52 -15.99
N CYS A 233 -22.85 -10.09 -14.82
CA CYS A 233 -23.63 -9.44 -13.77
C CYS A 233 -22.93 -8.18 -13.18
N PHE A 234 -21.61 -8.06 -13.32
CA PHE A 234 -20.84 -6.89 -12.89
C PHE A 234 -20.82 -5.74 -13.92
N ASP A 235 -21.46 -5.94 -15.07
CA ASP A 235 -21.69 -4.92 -16.08
C ASP A 235 -23.15 -4.39 -16.04
N ASP A 236 -23.93 -4.83 -15.03
CA ASP A 236 -25.30 -4.36 -14.83
C ASP A 236 -25.33 -2.88 -14.43
N TYR A 237 -26.26 -2.12 -15.05
CA TYR A 237 -26.35 -0.69 -14.83
C TYR A 237 -26.72 -0.32 -13.39
N ASP A 238 -27.72 -0.99 -12.80
CA ASP A 238 -28.21 -0.64 -11.47
C ASP A 238 -27.16 -0.97 -10.40
N LEU A 239 -26.46 -2.09 -10.54
CA LEU A 239 -25.33 -2.42 -9.66
C LEU A 239 -24.22 -1.38 -9.79
N CYS A 240 -23.79 -1.06 -11.02
CA CYS A 240 -22.71 -0.11 -11.26
C CYS A 240 -23.05 1.30 -10.78
N LEU A 241 -24.31 1.73 -10.93
CA LEU A 241 -24.80 3.00 -10.43
C LEU A 241 -24.73 3.05 -8.90
N ASN A 242 -25.21 2.01 -8.21
CA ASN A 242 -25.17 1.93 -6.75
C ASN A 242 -23.75 1.89 -6.21
N VAL A 243 -22.83 1.19 -6.88
CA VAL A 243 -21.41 1.20 -6.53
C VAL A 243 -20.78 2.57 -6.74
N ALA A 244 -21.06 3.19 -7.88
CA ALA A 244 -20.50 4.50 -8.24
C ALA A 244 -20.91 5.61 -7.25
N GLN A 245 -22.16 5.65 -6.84
CA GLN A 245 -22.69 6.66 -5.91
C GLN A 245 -22.60 6.28 -4.44
N PHE A 246 -22.00 5.13 -4.11
CA PHE A 246 -21.91 4.66 -2.72
C PHE A 246 -21.10 5.64 -1.86
N PRO A 247 -21.59 6.00 -0.63
CA PRO A 247 -20.95 7.04 0.19
C PRO A 247 -19.62 6.63 0.81
N LEU A 248 -19.28 5.33 0.82
CA LEU A 248 -17.99 4.82 1.28
C LEU A 248 -17.17 4.32 0.09
N PRO A 249 -15.84 4.32 0.18
CA PRO A 249 -14.99 3.70 -0.82
C PRO A 249 -15.37 2.24 -1.05
N VAL A 250 -15.60 1.86 -2.28
CA VAL A 250 -15.87 0.48 -2.68
C VAL A 250 -14.62 -0.11 -3.31
N MET A 251 -14.23 -1.27 -2.85
CA MET A 251 -13.08 -2.03 -3.37
C MET A 251 -13.61 -3.33 -3.98
N VAL A 252 -13.24 -3.61 -5.20
CA VAL A 252 -13.74 -4.76 -5.96
C VAL A 252 -12.61 -5.73 -6.26
N ALA A 253 -12.89 -7.03 -6.05
CA ALA A 253 -11.98 -8.11 -6.38
C ALA A 253 -12.75 -9.23 -7.11
N VAL A 254 -13.05 -8.99 -8.38
CA VAL A 254 -13.94 -9.82 -9.21
C VAL A 254 -13.25 -10.30 -10.48
N GLY A 255 -12.36 -9.49 -11.08
CA GLY A 255 -11.84 -9.68 -12.42
C GLY A 255 -10.60 -10.55 -12.53
N HIS A 256 -10.35 -11.05 -13.74
CA HIS A 256 -9.11 -11.70 -14.19
C HIS A 256 -8.34 -10.76 -15.14
N ASP A 257 -7.08 -11.10 -15.46
CA ASP A 257 -6.13 -10.28 -16.22
C ASP A 257 -6.63 -9.70 -17.56
N GLN A 258 -7.70 -10.22 -18.13
CA GLN A 258 -8.20 -9.85 -19.46
C GLN A 258 -9.60 -9.23 -19.47
N ASP A 259 -10.36 -9.30 -18.34
CA ASP A 259 -11.75 -8.88 -18.30
C ASP A 259 -11.94 -7.80 -17.23
N TYR A 260 -11.95 -6.54 -17.66
CA TYR A 260 -12.39 -5.40 -16.82
C TYR A 260 -13.90 -5.23 -16.95
N HIS A 261 -14.61 -5.30 -15.84
CA HIS A 261 -16.04 -5.03 -15.76
C HIS A 261 -16.31 -3.56 -15.41
N ILE A 262 -17.54 -3.10 -15.69
CA ILE A 262 -17.91 -1.71 -15.39
C ILE A 262 -17.85 -1.46 -13.87
N CYS A 263 -18.24 -2.44 -13.08
CA CYS A 263 -18.13 -2.36 -11.61
C CYS A 263 -16.68 -2.12 -11.14
N ASP A 264 -15.69 -2.71 -11.82
CA ASP A 264 -14.26 -2.45 -11.56
C ASP A 264 -13.85 -1.01 -11.91
N MET A 265 -14.47 -0.44 -12.97
CA MET A 265 -14.14 0.89 -13.45
C MET A 265 -14.70 2.00 -12.58
N VAL A 266 -15.86 1.78 -11.94
CA VAL A 266 -16.53 2.78 -11.09
C VAL A 266 -16.14 2.67 -9.62
N ALA A 267 -15.51 1.57 -9.20
CA ALA A 267 -15.05 1.37 -7.82
C ALA A 267 -13.81 2.21 -7.50
N CYS A 268 -13.63 2.56 -6.22
CA CYS A 268 -12.46 3.28 -5.72
C CYS A 268 -11.15 2.52 -5.95
N VAL A 269 -11.18 1.20 -5.71
CA VAL A 269 -10.03 0.31 -5.93
C VAL A 269 -10.53 -0.97 -6.60
N SER A 270 -9.87 -1.38 -7.67
CA SER A 270 -10.11 -2.67 -8.31
C SER A 270 -8.83 -3.49 -8.33
N VAL A 271 -8.94 -4.75 -7.94
CA VAL A 271 -7.85 -5.72 -7.96
C VAL A 271 -8.33 -7.07 -8.53
N LYS A 272 -7.39 -7.85 -9.02
CA LYS A 272 -7.68 -9.06 -9.78
C LYS A 272 -8.28 -10.21 -8.96
N THR A 273 -7.88 -10.34 -7.69
CA THR A 273 -8.29 -11.46 -6.86
C THR A 273 -8.55 -11.01 -5.42
N PRO A 274 -9.40 -11.74 -4.68
CA PRO A 274 -9.60 -11.46 -3.26
C PRO A 274 -8.31 -11.50 -2.43
N THR A 275 -7.38 -12.40 -2.74
CA THR A 275 -6.07 -12.46 -2.07
C THR A 275 -5.22 -11.23 -2.36
N ALA A 276 -5.20 -10.76 -3.61
CA ALA A 276 -4.51 -9.50 -3.96
C ALA A 276 -5.13 -8.29 -3.26
N LEU A 277 -6.44 -8.30 -2.97
CA LEU A 277 -7.07 -7.25 -2.18
C LEU A 277 -6.62 -7.29 -0.71
N ALA A 278 -6.46 -8.48 -0.14
CA ALA A 278 -5.91 -8.63 1.20
C ALA A 278 -4.45 -8.12 1.26
N ASP A 279 -3.63 -8.46 0.26
CA ASP A 279 -2.26 -7.95 0.14
C ASP A 279 -2.24 -6.42 0.04
N TYR A 280 -3.08 -5.83 -0.80
CA TYR A 280 -3.19 -4.38 -0.94
C TYR A 280 -3.50 -3.69 0.41
N ILE A 281 -4.47 -4.23 1.17
CA ILE A 281 -4.81 -3.70 2.50
C ILE A 281 -3.61 -3.84 3.46
N LEU A 282 -2.94 -4.99 3.47
CA LEU A 282 -1.78 -5.24 4.33
C LEU A 282 -0.59 -4.34 3.97
N GLU A 283 -0.32 -4.10 2.69
CA GLU A 283 0.75 -3.22 2.22
C GLU A 283 0.61 -1.80 2.74
N VAL A 284 -0.62 -1.26 2.82
CA VAL A 284 -0.88 0.07 3.41
C VAL A 284 -0.41 0.11 4.86
N PHE A 285 -0.72 -0.92 5.65
CA PHE A 285 -0.32 -0.98 7.06
C PHE A 285 1.19 -1.20 7.22
N ILE A 286 1.79 -2.02 6.37
CA ILE A 286 3.24 -2.28 6.36
C ILE A 286 4.00 -0.99 6.04
N ALA A 287 3.54 -0.22 5.05
CA ALA A 287 4.15 1.05 4.67
C ALA A 287 4.12 2.07 5.82
N GLU A 288 2.97 2.20 6.49
CA GLU A 288 2.82 3.08 7.66
C GLU A 288 3.69 2.63 8.85
N GLN A 289 3.76 1.33 9.12
CA GLN A 289 4.62 0.78 10.17
C GLN A 289 6.11 1.05 9.85
N ALA A 290 6.53 0.89 8.61
CA ALA A 290 7.89 1.19 8.18
C ALA A 290 8.21 2.68 8.33
N MET A 291 7.28 3.56 7.98
CA MET A 291 7.40 5.01 8.16
C MET A 291 7.55 5.37 9.64
N LEU A 292 6.71 4.84 10.52
CA LEU A 292 6.78 5.06 11.96
C LEU A 292 8.11 4.56 12.55
N SER A 293 8.58 3.38 12.14
CA SER A 293 9.86 2.82 12.56
C SER A 293 11.03 3.68 12.12
N SER A 294 10.99 4.23 10.91
CA SER A 294 11.98 5.17 10.39
C SER A 294 12.03 6.45 11.21
N ILE A 295 10.86 7.04 11.53
CA ILE A 295 10.76 8.25 12.35
C ILE A 295 11.30 7.98 13.76
N ALA A 296 10.93 6.86 14.38
CA ALA A 296 11.42 6.46 15.70
C ALA A 296 12.95 6.32 15.72
N SER A 297 13.53 5.68 14.70
CA SER A 297 14.97 5.53 14.55
C SER A 297 15.68 6.87 14.37
N ARG A 298 15.14 7.75 13.55
CA ARG A 298 15.67 9.12 13.35
C ARG A 298 15.62 9.94 14.63
N LEU A 299 14.54 9.83 15.39
CA LEU A 299 14.39 10.51 16.69
C LEU A 299 15.42 10.01 17.70
N ALA A 300 15.57 8.68 17.83
CA ALA A 300 16.57 8.07 18.70
C ALA A 300 17.99 8.52 18.35
N LEU A 301 18.34 8.53 17.05
CA LEU A 301 19.64 8.97 16.58
C LEU A 301 19.87 10.47 16.89
N ALA A 302 18.87 11.32 16.66
CA ALA A 302 18.97 12.75 16.93
C ALA A 302 19.14 13.03 18.45
N LEU A 303 18.45 12.30 19.29
CA LEU A 303 18.61 12.39 20.76
C LEU A 303 19.99 11.94 21.20
N ASN A 304 20.44 10.78 20.74
CA ASN A 304 21.80 10.25 21.05
C ASN A 304 22.89 11.23 20.62
N ASN A 305 22.78 11.83 19.45
CA ASN A 305 23.73 12.82 18.97
C ASN A 305 23.74 14.08 19.85
N LYS A 306 22.58 14.56 20.32
CA LYS A 306 22.49 15.69 21.25
C LYS A 306 23.12 15.36 22.61
N PHE A 307 22.82 14.18 23.15
CA PHE A 307 23.44 13.74 24.43
C PHE A 307 24.94 13.60 24.30
N SER A 308 25.44 12.95 23.26
CA SER A 308 26.89 12.81 23.03
C SER A 308 27.58 14.16 22.85
N ALA A 309 26.98 15.10 22.13
CA ALA A 309 27.51 16.45 21.99
C ALA A 309 27.54 17.21 23.33
N ALA A 310 26.51 17.08 24.17
CA ALA A 310 26.46 17.69 25.49
C ALA A 310 27.51 17.08 26.43
N GLU A 311 27.68 15.75 26.44
CA GLU A 311 28.72 15.06 27.20
C GLU A 311 30.12 15.46 26.77
N ALA A 312 30.36 15.53 25.46
CA ALA A 312 31.64 16.00 24.93
C ALA A 312 31.93 17.44 25.31
N GLY A 313 30.88 18.31 25.28
CA GLY A 313 30.96 19.69 25.76
C GLY A 313 31.32 19.79 27.24
N LEU A 314 30.67 18.97 28.10
CA LEU A 314 30.96 18.89 29.54
C LEU A 314 32.39 18.43 29.80
N LYS A 315 32.84 17.35 29.17
CA LYS A 315 34.24 16.86 29.28
C LYS A 315 35.24 17.93 28.82
N GLY A 316 34.94 18.62 27.73
CA GLY A 316 35.77 19.73 27.25
C GLY A 316 35.87 20.88 28.24
N LEU A 317 34.76 21.26 28.90
CA LEU A 317 34.74 22.27 29.96
C LEU A 317 35.54 21.83 31.20
N GLN A 318 35.35 20.58 31.64
CA GLN A 318 36.10 19.99 32.75
C GLN A 318 37.60 20.03 32.45
N GLN A 319 38.04 19.61 31.28
CA GLN A 319 39.48 19.59 30.89
C GLN A 319 40.05 21.00 30.78
N ARG A 320 39.28 21.95 30.31
CA ARG A 320 39.66 23.38 30.29
C ARG A 320 39.82 23.92 31.71
N LEU A 321 38.93 23.57 32.63
CA LEU A 321 39.00 23.97 34.03
C LEU A 321 40.28 23.39 34.68
N GLU A 322 40.49 22.07 34.58
CA GLU A 322 41.70 21.41 35.10
C GLU A 322 42.99 22.02 34.56
N ASN A 323 43.08 22.17 33.25
CA ASN A 323 44.26 22.78 32.60
C ASN A 323 44.45 24.25 33.05
N GLY A 324 43.35 25.00 33.23
CA GLY A 324 43.37 26.37 33.74
C GLY A 324 43.92 26.46 35.17
N ILE A 325 43.51 25.56 36.05
CA ILE A 325 44.00 25.43 37.43
C ILE A 325 45.49 25.06 37.47
N TRP A 326 45.85 24.02 36.72
CA TRP A 326 47.26 23.59 36.62
C TRP A 326 48.20 24.65 36.09
N ARG A 327 47.76 25.38 35.04
CA ARG A 327 48.50 26.51 34.47
C ARG A 327 48.74 27.63 35.48
N ARG A 328 47.71 27.98 36.25
CA ARG A 328 47.80 28.98 37.30
C ARG A 328 48.78 28.54 38.40
N PHE A 329 48.60 27.28 38.83
CA PHE A 329 49.46 26.71 39.86
C PHE A 329 50.95 26.68 39.45
N SER A 330 51.22 26.16 38.24
CA SER A 330 52.58 26.14 37.67
C SER A 330 53.20 27.52 37.52
N THR A 331 52.39 28.51 37.07
CA THR A 331 52.89 29.91 36.97
C THR A 331 53.22 30.51 38.34
N GLN A 332 52.41 30.26 39.37
CA GLN A 332 52.69 30.77 40.73
C GLN A 332 53.86 30.02 41.38
N SER A 333 53.99 28.71 41.20
CA SER A 333 55.12 27.93 41.65
C SER A 333 56.42 28.42 41.04
N GLY A 334 56.47 28.55 39.70
CA GLY A 334 57.63 29.09 39.03
C GLY A 334 57.99 30.52 39.48
N ARG A 335 57.04 31.33 39.86
CA ARG A 335 57.29 32.67 40.42
C ARG A 335 57.88 32.60 41.80
N LEU A 336 57.41 31.64 42.66
CA LEU A 336 57.96 31.38 43.98
C LEU A 336 59.40 30.88 43.87
N ASP A 337 59.71 29.95 42.96
CA ASP A 337 61.04 29.42 42.75
C ASP A 337 62.02 30.52 42.32
N LEU A 338 61.60 31.42 41.44
CA LEU A 338 62.41 32.58 41.05
C LEU A 338 62.68 33.53 42.24
N LEU A 339 61.71 33.78 43.09
CA LEU A 339 61.83 34.61 44.27
C LEU A 339 62.80 33.95 45.30
N GLU A 340 62.63 32.65 45.50
CA GLU A 340 63.51 31.85 46.36
C GLU A 340 64.97 31.90 45.85
N GLN A 341 65.20 31.70 44.55
CA GLN A 341 66.51 31.84 43.96
C GLN A 341 67.12 33.24 44.12
N ARG A 342 66.28 34.31 44.01
CA ARG A 342 66.75 35.67 44.24
C ARG A 342 67.15 35.88 45.69
N VAL A 343 66.39 35.37 46.63
CA VAL A 343 66.70 35.47 48.08
C VAL A 343 68.01 34.71 48.35
N ARG A 344 68.11 33.46 47.89
CA ARG A 344 69.34 32.68 48.06
C ARG A 344 70.56 33.31 47.44
N LYS A 345 70.47 33.91 46.26
CA LYS A 345 71.59 34.65 45.65
C LYS A 345 71.99 35.93 46.34
N GLY A 346 71.04 36.56 47.04
CA GLY A 346 71.27 37.77 47.84
C GLY A 346 71.77 37.50 49.25
N ASP A 347 71.75 36.26 49.71
CA ASP A 347 72.23 35.91 51.05
C ASP A 347 73.75 36.01 51.15
N PRO A 348 74.27 36.91 52.00
CA PRO A 348 75.71 37.09 52.19
C PRO A 348 76.46 35.79 52.59
N ALA A 349 75.74 34.90 53.32
CA ALA A 349 76.34 33.62 53.75
C ALA A 349 76.68 32.70 52.56
N ASN A 350 75.72 32.65 51.54
CA ASN A 350 75.97 31.83 50.33
C ASN A 350 77.04 32.49 49.41
N LEU A 351 77.13 33.81 49.39
CA LEU A 351 78.20 34.49 48.68
C LEU A 351 79.59 34.17 49.30
N MET A 352 79.65 34.12 50.63
CA MET A 352 80.89 33.78 51.36
C MET A 352 81.29 32.29 51.14
N GLU A 353 80.36 31.37 50.97
CA GLU A 353 80.60 29.99 50.53
C GLU A 353 81.27 29.89 49.17
N SER A 354 80.96 30.77 48.30
CA SER A 354 81.51 30.85 46.95
C SER A 354 82.90 31.52 46.86
N GLY A 355 83.52 31.80 48.03
CA GLY A 355 84.85 32.37 48.12
C GLY A 355 84.89 33.90 48.13
N TYR A 356 83.79 34.55 48.27
CA TYR A 356 83.70 35.99 48.47
C TYR A 356 84.00 36.37 49.93
N CYS A 357 84.64 37.41 50.20
CA CYS A 357 84.88 37.95 51.53
C CYS A 357 84.41 39.37 51.66
N VAL A 358 84.09 39.81 52.86
CA VAL A 358 83.83 41.20 53.16
C VAL A 358 85.14 41.84 53.71
N ALA A 359 85.58 42.82 53.04
CA ALA A 359 86.77 43.59 53.47
C ALA A 359 86.36 44.79 54.34
N GLU A 360 87.02 44.96 55.49
CA GLU A 360 86.85 46.08 56.41
C GLU A 360 88.17 46.80 56.71
N CYS A 361 88.19 48.12 56.64
CA CYS A 361 89.28 48.95 57.06
C CYS A 361 88.81 49.95 58.14
N GLY A 362 89.41 49.92 59.30
CA GLY A 362 89.00 50.78 60.39
C GLY A 362 87.53 50.65 60.84
N GLY A 363 86.94 49.45 60.74
CA GLY A 363 85.56 49.15 61.11
C GLY A 363 84.49 49.55 60.07
N LYS A 364 84.93 50.00 58.88
CA LYS A 364 84.03 50.33 57.74
C LYS A 364 84.28 49.32 56.60
N ARG A 365 83.22 48.87 55.96
CA ARG A 365 83.28 48.00 54.75
C ARG A 365 83.96 48.76 53.62
N VAL A 366 84.91 48.12 52.99
CA VAL A 366 85.61 48.60 51.80
C VAL A 366 84.87 48.08 50.58
N VAL A 367 84.31 48.97 49.81
CA VAL A 367 83.55 48.69 48.59
C VAL A 367 84.27 49.14 47.32
N SER A 368 85.26 50.06 47.47
CA SER A 368 86.05 50.58 46.38
C SER A 368 87.55 50.63 46.78
N VAL A 369 88.41 50.44 45.82
CA VAL A 369 89.91 50.50 46.05
C VAL A 369 90.38 51.89 46.49
N GLU A 370 89.58 52.94 46.16
CA GLU A 370 89.84 54.31 46.58
C GLU A 370 89.74 54.51 48.11
N GLN A 371 89.15 53.57 48.83
CA GLN A 371 88.93 53.60 50.31
C GLN A 371 90.12 53.03 51.06
N THR A 372 91.20 52.58 50.38
CA THR A 372 92.37 51.98 50.96
C THR A 372 93.67 52.53 50.43
N ALA A 373 94.69 52.66 51.24
CA ALA A 373 96.04 53.15 50.86
C ALA A 373 97.04 52.02 51.15
N PRO A 374 98.21 51.98 50.45
CA PRO A 374 99.29 51.05 50.82
C PRO A 374 99.72 51.23 52.26
N GLY A 375 99.71 50.11 53.04
CA GLY A 375 100.06 50.11 54.44
C GLY A 375 98.85 50.01 55.38
N ASP A 376 97.62 50.21 54.89
CA ASP A 376 96.40 50.15 55.71
C ASP A 376 96.16 48.72 56.24
N PRO A 377 95.70 48.57 57.50
CA PRO A 377 95.24 47.30 58.02
C PRO A 377 93.87 46.94 57.47
N LEU A 378 93.75 45.80 56.80
CA LEU A 378 92.51 45.36 56.22
C LEU A 378 92.08 44.05 56.93
N ARG A 379 90.81 43.99 57.35
CA ARG A 379 90.21 42.75 57.90
C ARG A 379 89.33 42.14 56.82
N LEU A 380 89.64 40.92 56.47
CA LEU A 380 88.79 40.09 55.58
C LEU A 380 87.94 39.21 56.42
N ILE A 381 86.65 39.31 56.25
CA ILE A 381 85.64 38.42 56.93
C ILE A 381 85.31 37.34 55.96
N LEU A 382 85.64 36.13 56.21
CA LEU A 382 85.33 34.91 55.52
C LEU A 382 84.21 34.15 56.22
N LYS A 383 83.65 33.11 55.63
CA LYS A 383 82.59 32.31 56.18
C LYS A 383 82.90 31.73 57.59
N ASP A 384 84.10 31.25 57.78
CA ASP A 384 84.52 30.52 58.91
C ASP A 384 85.49 31.28 59.85
N GLY A 385 85.76 32.55 59.54
CA GLY A 385 86.67 33.32 60.40
C GLY A 385 87.00 34.70 59.81
N GLN A 386 88.01 35.36 60.48
CA GLN A 386 88.52 36.66 60.05
C GLN A 386 90.06 36.57 59.85
N VAL A 387 90.53 37.21 58.86
CA VAL A 387 92.00 37.31 58.56
C VAL A 387 92.35 38.79 58.53
N ASP A 388 93.32 39.14 59.41
CA ASP A 388 93.88 40.47 59.38
C ASP A 388 95.04 40.51 58.35
N CYS A 389 95.03 41.44 57.40
CA CYS A 389 96.06 41.57 56.38
C CYS A 389 96.42 43.11 56.25
N ARG A 390 97.49 43.38 55.50
CA ARG A 390 97.85 44.76 55.17
C ARG A 390 97.83 44.96 53.64
N VAL A 391 97.37 46.06 53.19
CA VAL A 391 97.39 46.43 51.80
C VAL A 391 98.84 46.68 51.40
N GLU A 392 99.35 45.81 50.57
CA GLU A 392 100.77 46.04 50.04
C GLU A 392 100.75 47.08 48.90
N ARG A 393 99.78 46.97 48.01
CA ARG A 393 99.67 47.82 46.84
C ARG A 393 98.24 47.95 46.38
N VAL A 394 97.79 49.13 45.99
CA VAL A 394 96.52 49.42 45.38
C VAL A 394 96.72 49.46 43.86
N LEU A 395 95.92 48.71 43.13
CA LEU A 395 95.90 48.70 41.70
C LEU A 395 94.54 49.09 41.23
N GLU A 396 94.33 50.15 40.53
CA GLU A 396 93.12 50.55 39.93
C GLU A 396 92.83 49.61 38.72
N LYS A 397 91.57 49.22 38.56
CA LYS A 397 91.14 48.40 37.45
C LYS A 397 91.09 49.35 36.20
N ASN A 398 91.94 49.17 35.24
CA ASN A 398 91.77 49.78 33.94
C ASN A 398 90.46 49.21 33.33
N VAL A 399 89.51 50.11 33.14
CA VAL A 399 88.27 49.78 32.44
C VAL A 399 88.61 49.87 30.94
N GLU A 400 88.74 48.70 30.29
CA GLU A 400 88.53 48.53 28.87
C GLU A 400 87.10 48.43 28.52
#